data_f133769de26a3b040ea82b8f429c91c6
#
_entry.id   f133769de26a3b040ea82b8f429c91c6
#
_cell.length_a   1.000
_cell.length_b   1.000
_cell.length_c   1.000
_cell.angle_alpha   90.00
_cell.angle_beta   90.00
_cell.angle_gamma   90.00
#
_symmetry.space_group_name_H-M   'P 1'
#
loop_
_entity.id
_entity.type
_entity.pdbx_description
1 polymer ?
#
loop_
_entity_poly.entity_id
_entity_poly.type
_entity_poly.pdbx_seq_one_letter_code
_entity_poly.pdbx_strand_id
1 'polypeptide(L)'
;VPRIGLGQNQEHADLYSLFMQFVERANQLGYGKDEIAKCYKLFVNRDKIKKILVVDRNPDFHAVIIAELQPHFSIPVVACTATELSQDLSILTDALIITSLYHFLSIHKLPIDPTRFLICNVEPSEDLLNMLKGLPDSSIVLLISVSPTLLKIGNNIAAALRGESIAVRTIETKDDKEIAYMMKHAKAVICDLPSKEKVSKLSSKHAPYVFSLYSTKTIELIKNQIIKDKH
;
A
#
# COMPACT_ATOMS: atom_id res chain seq x y z
N VAL A 1 32.40 -53.27 -27.67
CA VAL A 1 32.17 -53.12 -26.25
C VAL A 1 31.21 -51.95 -26.04
N PRO A 2 29.94 -52.14 -25.64
CA PRO A 2 29.00 -51.08 -25.41
C PRO A 2 29.32 -50.42 -24.06
N ARG A 3 29.42 -49.08 -24.04
CA ARG A 3 29.47 -48.27 -22.83
C ARG A 3 28.08 -48.28 -22.18
N ILE A 4 27.99 -48.89 -21.01
CA ILE A 4 26.84 -48.80 -20.12
C ILE A 4 26.82 -47.40 -19.56
N GLY A 5 25.85 -46.60 -20.00
CA GLY A 5 25.56 -45.28 -19.38
C GLY A 5 24.97 -45.52 -18.00
N LEU A 6 25.65 -45.02 -16.98
CA LEU A 6 25.09 -44.91 -15.63
C LEU A 6 23.91 -43.94 -15.69
N GLY A 7 22.69 -44.50 -15.71
CA GLY A 7 21.48 -43.76 -15.53
C GLY A 7 21.48 -43.14 -14.12
N GLN A 8 21.37 -41.83 -14.06
CA GLN A 8 21.00 -41.14 -12.83
C GLN A 8 19.60 -41.60 -12.47
N ASN A 9 19.47 -42.47 -11.47
CA ASN A 9 18.23 -42.69 -10.75
C ASN A 9 17.89 -41.40 -10.00
N GLN A 10 17.27 -40.44 -10.67
CA GLN A 10 16.40 -39.49 -9.99
C GLN A 10 15.20 -40.34 -9.54
N GLU A 11 15.14 -40.63 -8.25
CA GLU A 11 13.92 -41.10 -7.61
C GLU A 11 12.84 -40.02 -7.86
N HIS A 12 12.01 -40.26 -8.86
CA HIS A 12 10.78 -39.50 -9.05
C HIS A 12 9.84 -39.91 -7.92
N ALA A 13 9.93 -39.21 -6.77
CA ALA A 13 8.87 -39.28 -5.78
C ALA A 13 7.56 -38.99 -6.50
N ASP A 14 6.58 -39.87 -6.45
CA ASP A 14 5.30 -39.64 -7.08
C ASP A 14 4.64 -38.40 -6.44
N LEU A 15 3.84 -37.67 -7.21
CA LEU A 15 3.19 -36.42 -6.78
C LEU A 15 2.36 -36.63 -5.50
N TYR A 16 1.74 -37.79 -5.33
CA TYR A 16 0.95 -38.12 -4.15
C TYR A 16 1.83 -38.19 -2.90
N SER A 17 2.96 -38.85 -2.97
CA SER A 17 3.93 -38.95 -1.87
C SER A 17 4.48 -37.59 -1.46
N LEU A 18 4.80 -36.71 -2.42
CA LEU A 18 5.23 -35.36 -2.16
C LEU A 18 4.12 -34.53 -1.46
N PHE A 19 2.89 -34.67 -1.93
CA PHE A 19 1.75 -33.98 -1.32
C PHE A 19 1.47 -34.48 0.10
N MET A 20 1.57 -35.79 0.34
CA MET A 20 1.40 -36.37 1.68
C MET A 20 2.46 -35.87 2.65
N GLN A 21 3.73 -35.84 2.23
CA GLN A 21 4.81 -35.25 3.05
C GLN A 21 4.54 -33.78 3.41
N PHE A 22 4.05 -33.01 2.43
CA PHE A 22 3.65 -31.61 2.67
C PHE A 22 2.53 -31.52 3.71
N VAL A 23 1.45 -32.28 3.57
CA VAL A 23 0.31 -32.30 4.48
C VAL A 23 0.73 -32.73 5.89
N GLU A 24 1.56 -33.76 6.01
CA GLU A 24 2.08 -34.25 7.28
C GLU A 24 2.93 -33.17 7.96
N ARG A 25 3.82 -32.53 7.22
CA ARG A 25 4.64 -31.44 7.76
C ARG A 25 3.81 -30.24 8.20
N ALA A 26 2.78 -29.87 7.45
CA ALA A 26 1.87 -28.79 7.81
C ALA A 26 1.09 -29.12 9.11
N ASN A 27 0.61 -30.37 9.25
CA ASN A 27 -0.05 -30.83 10.48
C ASN A 27 0.88 -30.78 11.72
N GLN A 28 2.16 -31.17 11.55
CA GLN A 28 3.17 -31.07 12.63
C GLN A 28 3.41 -29.64 13.07
N LEU A 29 3.24 -28.67 12.16
CA LEU A 29 3.33 -27.22 12.43
C LEU A 29 2.04 -26.63 12.99
N GLY A 30 0.99 -27.45 13.19
CA GLY A 30 -0.29 -27.04 13.80
C GLY A 30 -1.35 -26.53 12.83
N TYR A 31 -1.13 -26.60 11.52
CA TYR A 31 -2.14 -26.21 10.52
C TYR A 31 -3.22 -27.29 10.37
N GLY A 32 -4.48 -26.86 10.42
CA GLY A 32 -5.62 -27.74 10.22
C GLY A 32 -5.90 -28.09 8.76
N LYS A 33 -6.69 -29.13 8.51
CA LYS A 33 -7.04 -29.58 7.15
C LYS A 33 -7.70 -28.46 6.31
N ASP A 34 -8.54 -27.64 6.92
CA ASP A 34 -9.23 -26.55 6.22
C ASP A 34 -8.26 -25.43 5.81
N GLU A 35 -7.26 -25.14 6.64
CA GLU A 35 -6.22 -24.15 6.32
C GLU A 35 -5.33 -24.64 5.17
N ILE A 36 -4.93 -25.91 5.20
CA ILE A 36 -4.15 -26.56 4.14
C ILE A 36 -4.94 -26.53 2.82
N ALA A 37 -6.23 -26.90 2.85
CA ALA A 37 -7.09 -26.90 1.67
C ALA A 37 -7.28 -25.50 1.09
N LYS A 38 -7.47 -24.46 1.92
CA LYS A 38 -7.54 -23.07 1.49
C LYS A 38 -6.24 -22.61 0.85
N CYS A 39 -5.10 -22.88 1.49
CA CYS A 39 -3.78 -22.55 0.96
C CYS A 39 -3.52 -23.23 -0.39
N TYR A 40 -3.82 -24.52 -0.52
CA TYR A 40 -3.70 -25.27 -1.75
C TYR A 40 -4.55 -24.68 -2.89
N LYS A 41 -5.82 -24.36 -2.63
CA LYS A 41 -6.70 -23.74 -3.63
C LYS A 41 -6.16 -22.40 -4.13
N LEU A 42 -5.63 -21.56 -3.22
CA LEU A 42 -5.02 -20.29 -3.59
C LEU A 42 -3.76 -20.50 -4.46
N PHE A 43 -2.97 -21.52 -4.17
CA PHE A 43 -1.75 -21.85 -4.90
C PHE A 43 -2.03 -22.45 -6.28
N VAL A 44 -2.93 -23.44 -6.37
CA VAL A 44 -3.23 -24.16 -7.63
C VAL A 44 -4.01 -23.29 -8.62
N ASN A 45 -4.90 -22.42 -8.11
CA ASN A 45 -5.65 -21.47 -8.94
C ASN A 45 -4.89 -20.15 -9.14
N ARG A 46 -3.56 -20.20 -9.10
CA ARG A 46 -2.70 -19.03 -9.25
C ARG A 46 -2.72 -18.53 -10.70
N ASP A 47 -3.69 -17.70 -10.99
CA ASP A 47 -3.72 -16.91 -12.23
C ASP A 47 -2.74 -15.74 -12.17
N LYS A 48 -2.51 -15.09 -13.32
CA LYS A 48 -1.73 -13.86 -13.39
C LYS A 48 -2.31 -12.79 -12.45
N ILE A 49 -1.44 -11.94 -11.92
CA ILE A 49 -1.88 -10.77 -11.14
C ILE A 49 -2.81 -9.91 -11.99
N LYS A 50 -4.06 -9.74 -11.53
CA LYS A 50 -5.10 -8.95 -12.21
C LYS A 50 -5.48 -7.68 -11.46
N LYS A 51 -5.04 -7.54 -10.20
CA LYS A 51 -5.29 -6.36 -9.38
C LYS A 51 -4.16 -6.14 -8.37
N ILE A 52 -4.03 -4.91 -7.88
CA ILE A 52 -3.24 -4.56 -6.71
C ILE A 52 -4.21 -4.41 -5.54
N LEU A 53 -3.99 -5.16 -4.47
CA LEU A 53 -4.79 -5.09 -3.25
C LEU A 53 -3.99 -4.40 -2.15
N VAL A 54 -4.41 -3.22 -1.76
CA VAL A 54 -3.80 -2.51 -0.62
C VAL A 54 -4.56 -2.83 0.65
N VAL A 55 -3.85 -3.33 1.67
CA VAL A 55 -4.46 -3.63 2.97
C VAL A 55 -4.04 -2.56 3.96
N ASP A 56 -5.01 -1.74 4.38
CA ASP A 56 -4.83 -0.69 5.38
C ASP A 56 -6.04 -0.64 6.32
N ARG A 57 -5.81 -0.43 7.60
CA ARG A 57 -6.88 -0.43 8.62
C ARG A 57 -7.78 0.80 8.61
N ASN A 58 -7.37 1.87 7.92
CA ASN A 58 -8.08 3.15 7.92
C ASN A 58 -8.86 3.33 6.61
N PRO A 59 -10.18 3.06 6.59
CA PRO A 59 -10.97 3.15 5.35
C PRO A 59 -10.98 4.55 4.71
N ASP A 60 -10.87 5.61 5.52
CA ASP A 60 -10.79 6.99 5.04
C ASP A 60 -9.52 7.25 4.22
N PHE A 61 -8.46 6.46 4.44
CA PHE A 61 -7.19 6.57 3.72
C PHE A 61 -7.19 5.83 2.38
N HIS A 62 -8.09 4.86 2.19
CA HIS A 62 -8.16 4.04 0.96
C HIS A 62 -8.32 4.88 -0.31
N ALA A 63 -9.18 5.91 -0.28
CA ALA A 63 -9.40 6.77 -1.43
C ALA A 63 -8.12 7.50 -1.88
N VAL A 64 -7.29 7.94 -0.92
CA VAL A 64 -6.02 8.61 -1.21
C VAL A 64 -5.02 7.64 -1.82
N ILE A 65 -4.87 6.44 -1.24
CA ILE A 65 -3.97 5.39 -1.74
C ILE A 65 -4.34 4.98 -3.17
N ILE A 66 -5.63 4.72 -3.41
CA ILE A 66 -6.11 4.32 -4.74
C ILE A 66 -5.85 5.43 -5.77
N ALA A 67 -6.18 6.68 -5.44
CA ALA A 67 -5.97 7.81 -6.34
C ALA A 67 -4.50 8.00 -6.72
N GLU A 68 -3.59 7.74 -5.79
CA GLU A 68 -2.15 7.88 -6.03
C GLU A 68 -1.58 6.71 -6.85
N LEU A 69 -1.97 5.47 -6.53
CA LEU A 69 -1.41 4.30 -7.20
C LEU A 69 -2.02 4.05 -8.58
N GLN A 70 -3.34 4.21 -8.73
CA GLN A 70 -4.04 3.84 -9.96
C GLN A 70 -3.44 4.41 -11.25
N PRO A 71 -2.97 5.68 -11.31
CA PRO A 71 -2.37 6.25 -12.54
C PRO A 71 -1.11 5.53 -13.03
N HIS A 72 -0.44 4.76 -12.17
CA HIS A 72 0.80 4.06 -12.47
C HIS A 72 0.61 2.65 -13.01
N PHE A 73 -0.63 2.11 -12.96
CA PHE A 73 -0.92 0.71 -13.28
C PHE A 73 -2.13 0.56 -14.20
N SER A 74 -2.03 -0.37 -15.16
CA SER A 74 -3.12 -0.73 -16.07
C SER A 74 -4.14 -1.69 -15.44
N ILE A 75 -3.79 -2.33 -14.32
CA ILE A 75 -4.68 -3.20 -13.55
C ILE A 75 -5.33 -2.41 -12.41
N PRO A 76 -6.53 -2.83 -11.95
CA PRO A 76 -7.21 -2.14 -10.87
C PRO A 76 -6.40 -2.10 -9.57
N VAL A 77 -6.42 -0.96 -8.90
CA VAL A 77 -5.97 -0.80 -7.52
C VAL A 77 -7.21 -0.77 -6.63
N VAL A 78 -7.28 -1.68 -5.69
CA VAL A 78 -8.38 -1.78 -4.71
C VAL A 78 -7.80 -1.76 -3.31
N ALA A 79 -8.59 -1.37 -2.32
CA ALA A 79 -8.17 -1.34 -0.93
C ALA A 79 -9.21 -2.02 -0.04
N CYS A 80 -8.74 -2.65 1.02
CA CYS A 80 -9.58 -3.25 2.05
C CYS A 80 -8.90 -3.17 3.41
N THR A 81 -9.68 -3.38 4.47
CA THR A 81 -9.18 -3.58 5.81
C THR A 81 -8.75 -5.04 6.05
N ALA A 82 -7.90 -5.27 7.05
CA ALA A 82 -7.55 -6.64 7.46
C ALA A 82 -8.79 -7.43 7.93
N THR A 83 -9.80 -6.77 8.49
CA THR A 83 -11.06 -7.39 8.92
C THR A 83 -11.86 -7.89 7.72
N GLU A 84 -12.05 -7.05 6.70
CA GLU A 84 -12.74 -7.43 5.45
C GLU A 84 -12.01 -8.59 4.77
N LEU A 85 -10.67 -8.52 4.71
CA LEU A 85 -9.85 -9.59 4.14
C LEU A 85 -9.98 -10.91 4.89
N SER A 86 -10.10 -10.87 6.23
CA SER A 86 -10.30 -12.07 7.05
C SER A 86 -11.68 -12.71 6.88
N GLN A 87 -12.68 -11.89 6.56
CA GLN A 87 -14.05 -12.35 6.30
C GLN A 87 -14.21 -12.98 4.92
N ASP A 88 -13.48 -12.45 3.93
CA ASP A 88 -13.54 -12.95 2.55
C ASP A 88 -12.14 -13.10 1.95
N LEU A 89 -11.58 -14.29 2.06
CA LEU A 89 -10.26 -14.62 1.47
C LEU A 89 -10.27 -14.67 -0.06
N SER A 90 -11.45 -14.66 -0.72
CA SER A 90 -11.53 -14.60 -2.18
C SER A 90 -10.97 -13.29 -2.74
N ILE A 91 -10.92 -12.24 -1.90
CA ILE A 91 -10.29 -10.95 -2.23
C ILE A 91 -8.80 -11.12 -2.56
N LEU A 92 -8.11 -12.16 -2.01
CA LEU A 92 -6.72 -12.47 -2.31
C LEU A 92 -6.49 -13.02 -3.73
N THR A 93 -7.55 -13.54 -4.36
CA THR A 93 -7.42 -14.18 -5.68
C THR A 93 -6.91 -13.17 -6.70
N ASP A 94 -5.88 -13.57 -7.44
CA ASP A 94 -5.24 -12.79 -8.51
C ASP A 94 -4.71 -11.40 -8.07
N ALA A 95 -4.40 -11.24 -6.78
CA ALA A 95 -3.94 -9.97 -6.23
C ALA A 95 -2.42 -9.97 -5.97
N LEU A 96 -1.79 -8.84 -6.28
CA LEU A 96 -0.55 -8.42 -5.63
C LEU A 96 -0.92 -7.64 -4.37
N ILE A 97 -0.54 -8.13 -3.21
CA ILE A 97 -0.92 -7.56 -1.93
C ILE A 97 0.13 -6.57 -1.48
N ILE A 98 -0.32 -5.38 -1.10
CA ILE A 98 0.54 -4.31 -0.58
C ILE A 98 0.02 -3.90 0.80
N THR A 99 0.91 -3.77 1.76
CA THR A 99 0.59 -3.24 3.08
C THR A 99 1.77 -2.47 3.67
N SER A 100 1.55 -1.68 4.70
CA SER A 100 2.63 -1.08 5.47
C SER A 100 3.14 -2.03 6.55
N LEU A 101 4.35 -1.80 7.05
CA LEU A 101 4.90 -2.56 8.17
C LEU A 101 3.97 -2.52 9.41
N TYR A 102 3.29 -1.38 9.63
CA TYR A 102 2.36 -1.20 10.75
C TYR A 102 1.15 -2.14 10.70
N HIS A 103 0.74 -2.57 9.50
CA HIS A 103 -0.44 -3.45 9.30
C HIS A 103 -0.04 -4.89 9.02
N PHE A 104 1.25 -5.17 8.81
CA PHE A 104 1.76 -6.51 8.54
C PHE A 104 1.28 -7.54 9.58
N LEU A 105 1.40 -7.21 10.89
CA LEU A 105 0.99 -8.11 11.96
C LEU A 105 -0.51 -8.45 11.97
N SER A 106 -1.34 -7.66 11.32
CA SER A 106 -2.78 -7.92 11.21
C SER A 106 -3.12 -8.97 10.15
N ILE A 107 -2.21 -9.22 9.21
CA ILE A 107 -2.47 -10.09 8.05
C ILE A 107 -1.44 -11.22 7.87
N HIS A 108 -0.32 -11.23 8.61
CA HIS A 108 0.78 -12.19 8.42
C HIS A 108 0.39 -13.67 8.64
N LYS A 109 -0.74 -13.92 9.35
CA LYS A 109 -1.28 -15.26 9.57
C LYS A 109 -2.25 -15.73 8.48
N LEU A 110 -2.63 -14.83 7.55
CA LEU A 110 -3.48 -15.19 6.43
C LEU A 110 -2.68 -15.98 5.40
N PRO A 111 -3.33 -16.87 4.62
CA PRO A 111 -2.67 -17.68 3.61
C PRO A 111 -2.32 -16.81 2.37
N ILE A 112 -1.37 -15.92 2.54
CA ILE A 112 -0.89 -15.00 1.50
C ILE A 112 0.33 -15.63 0.81
N ASP A 113 0.34 -15.62 -0.50
CA ASP A 113 1.51 -16.02 -1.29
C ASP A 113 2.66 -15.01 -1.06
N PRO A 114 3.79 -15.42 -0.46
CA PRO A 114 4.90 -14.51 -0.17
C PRO A 114 5.49 -13.84 -1.42
N THR A 115 5.34 -14.49 -2.59
CA THR A 115 5.84 -13.95 -3.87
C THR A 115 4.93 -12.87 -4.44
N ARG A 116 3.72 -12.72 -3.90
CA ARG A 116 2.71 -11.71 -4.26
C ARG A 116 2.42 -10.75 -3.11
N PHE A 117 3.38 -10.57 -2.24
CA PHE A 117 3.24 -9.74 -1.06
C PHE A 117 4.38 -8.73 -0.97
N LEU A 118 4.06 -7.46 -0.78
CA LEU A 118 5.01 -6.36 -0.62
C LEU A 118 4.69 -5.53 0.62
N ILE A 119 5.73 -5.17 1.37
CA ILE A 119 5.64 -4.16 2.42
C ILE A 119 6.07 -2.83 1.81
N CYS A 120 5.13 -1.90 1.71
CA CYS A 120 5.33 -0.57 1.16
C CYS A 120 4.89 0.48 2.19
N ASN A 121 5.85 1.10 2.84
CA ASN A 121 5.54 2.15 3.81
C ASN A 121 5.18 3.47 3.11
N VAL A 122 4.33 4.24 3.76
CA VAL A 122 4.09 5.64 3.39
C VAL A 122 5.30 6.45 3.84
N GLU A 123 5.93 7.14 2.91
CA GLU A 123 7.11 7.96 3.15
C GLU A 123 6.90 9.35 2.53
N PRO A 124 7.05 10.43 3.31
CA PRO A 124 6.97 11.77 2.76
C PRO A 124 8.10 11.97 1.76
N SER A 125 7.80 12.64 0.63
CA SER A 125 8.82 12.94 -0.36
C SER A 125 9.87 13.91 0.19
N GLU A 126 11.12 13.79 -0.30
CA GLU A 126 12.20 14.73 0.08
C GLU A 126 11.82 16.18 -0.25
N ASP A 127 11.12 16.41 -1.34
CA ASP A 127 10.66 17.75 -1.74
C ASP A 127 9.69 18.33 -0.72
N LEU A 128 8.74 17.53 -0.19
CA LEU A 128 7.84 17.96 0.89
C LEU A 128 8.63 18.31 2.15
N LEU A 129 9.57 17.46 2.54
CA LEU A 129 10.41 17.70 3.72
C LEU A 129 11.25 18.96 3.56
N ASN A 130 11.87 19.17 2.38
CA ASN A 130 12.67 20.35 2.08
C ASN A 130 11.81 21.63 2.03
N MET A 131 10.63 21.56 1.43
CA MET A 131 9.67 22.67 1.43
C MET A 131 9.30 23.07 2.86
N LEU A 132 8.93 22.11 3.72
CA LEU A 132 8.59 22.40 5.12
C LEU A 132 9.75 22.97 5.91
N LYS A 133 11.00 22.45 5.71
CA LYS A 133 12.21 22.96 6.35
C LYS A 133 12.56 24.39 5.91
N GLY A 134 12.27 24.72 4.65
CA GLY A 134 12.56 26.04 4.09
C GLY A 134 11.54 27.15 4.43
N LEU A 135 10.43 26.80 5.10
CA LEU A 135 9.45 27.83 5.48
C LEU A 135 10.00 28.76 6.56
N PRO A 136 9.74 30.08 6.48
CA PRO A 136 10.03 31.01 7.57
C PRO A 136 9.31 30.62 8.87
N ASP A 137 9.89 30.99 10.01
CA ASP A 137 9.22 30.84 11.29
C ASP A 137 7.90 31.64 11.34
N SER A 138 6.98 31.18 12.15
CA SER A 138 5.62 31.71 12.25
C SER A 138 4.77 31.56 10.97
N SER A 139 5.24 30.74 9.99
CA SER A 139 4.44 30.43 8.81
C SER A 139 3.22 29.58 9.17
N ILE A 140 2.09 29.84 8.49
CA ILE A 140 0.91 28.98 8.54
C ILE A 140 0.98 28.00 7.37
N VAL A 141 0.93 26.71 7.68
CA VAL A 141 0.82 25.61 6.72
C VAL A 141 -0.59 25.04 6.77
N LEU A 142 -1.26 25.00 5.63
CA LEU A 142 -2.60 24.44 5.51
C LEU A 142 -2.53 23.05 4.92
N LEU A 143 -3.00 22.04 5.66
CA LEU A 143 -3.14 20.66 5.20
C LEU A 143 -4.61 20.41 4.86
N ILE A 144 -4.90 19.97 3.65
CA ILE A 144 -6.25 19.68 3.16
C ILE A 144 -6.30 18.24 2.65
N SER A 145 -7.25 17.46 3.15
CA SER A 145 -7.39 16.06 2.73
C SER A 145 -8.82 15.57 2.82
N VAL A 146 -9.16 14.56 2.00
CA VAL A 146 -10.38 13.76 2.18
C VAL A 146 -10.23 12.78 3.35
N SER A 147 -9.00 12.54 3.82
CA SER A 147 -8.68 11.57 4.86
C SER A 147 -8.23 12.24 6.16
N PRO A 148 -9.01 12.14 7.26
CA PRO A 148 -8.57 12.53 8.59
C PRO A 148 -7.26 11.84 9.03
N THR A 149 -7.06 10.59 8.61
CA THR A 149 -5.81 9.86 8.87
C THR A 149 -4.61 10.56 8.24
N LEU A 150 -4.72 10.98 6.96
CA LEU A 150 -3.63 11.71 6.31
C LEU A 150 -3.38 13.09 6.92
N LEU A 151 -4.43 13.79 7.32
CA LEU A 151 -4.28 15.07 8.05
C LEU A 151 -3.45 14.88 9.33
N LYS A 152 -3.72 13.81 10.09
CA LYS A 152 -2.97 13.49 11.30
C LYS A 152 -1.51 13.13 10.98
N ILE A 153 -1.26 12.34 9.96
CA ILE A 153 0.11 11.97 9.51
C ILE A 153 0.88 13.24 9.11
N GLY A 154 0.30 14.09 8.27
CA GLY A 154 0.94 15.31 7.80
C GLY A 154 1.24 16.29 8.94
N ASN A 155 0.30 16.44 9.89
CA ASN A 155 0.51 17.26 11.08
C ASN A 155 1.69 16.74 11.93
N ASN A 156 1.78 15.42 12.14
CA ASN A 156 2.87 14.80 12.90
C ASN A 156 4.24 14.99 12.20
N ILE A 157 4.28 14.87 10.87
CA ILE A 157 5.50 15.11 10.09
C ILE A 157 5.95 16.57 10.25
N ALA A 158 5.04 17.52 10.09
CA ALA A 158 5.36 18.94 10.22
C ALA A 158 5.82 19.29 11.65
N ALA A 159 5.16 18.74 12.67
CA ALA A 159 5.54 18.91 14.07
C ALA A 159 6.92 18.30 14.37
N ALA A 160 7.23 17.11 13.84
CA ALA A 160 8.53 16.47 14.02
C ALA A 160 9.67 17.26 13.35
N LEU A 161 9.41 17.95 12.23
CA LEU A 161 10.40 18.70 11.48
C LEU A 161 10.64 20.12 12.03
N ARG A 162 9.60 20.78 12.47
CA ARG A 162 9.60 22.22 12.77
C ARG A 162 9.11 22.57 14.18
N GLY A 163 8.59 21.61 14.93
CA GLY A 163 8.05 21.87 16.27
C GLY A 163 7.00 22.98 16.25
N GLU A 164 7.17 23.96 17.10
CA GLU A 164 6.30 25.14 17.22
C GLU A 164 6.70 26.30 16.31
N SER A 165 7.76 26.16 15.50
CA SER A 165 8.21 27.23 14.59
C SER A 165 7.21 27.54 13.50
N ILE A 166 6.30 26.62 13.16
CA ILE A 166 5.22 26.82 12.18
C ILE A 166 3.87 26.43 12.78
N ALA A 167 2.81 27.08 12.32
CA ALA A 167 1.45 26.72 12.69
C ALA A 167 0.81 25.84 11.60
N VAL A 168 0.46 24.61 11.95
CA VAL A 168 -0.23 23.70 11.02
C VAL A 168 -1.74 23.77 11.27
N ARG A 169 -2.50 23.97 10.20
CA ARG A 169 -3.98 23.91 10.20
C ARG A 169 -4.41 22.77 9.29
N THR A 170 -5.28 21.91 9.79
CA THR A 170 -5.81 20.75 9.08
C THR A 170 -7.29 20.96 8.78
N ILE A 171 -7.70 20.77 7.52
CA ILE A 171 -9.10 20.95 7.09
C ILE A 171 -9.49 19.78 6.21
N GLU A 172 -10.66 19.19 6.48
CA GLU A 172 -11.23 18.20 5.57
C GLU A 172 -11.76 18.89 4.29
N THR A 173 -11.58 18.26 3.15
CA THR A 173 -11.92 18.80 1.81
C THR A 173 -13.39 19.21 1.65
N LYS A 174 -14.28 18.80 2.55
CA LYS A 174 -15.72 19.13 2.49
C LYS A 174 -16.03 20.58 2.87
N ASP A 175 -15.14 21.29 3.57
CA ASP A 175 -15.37 22.66 4.06
C ASP A 175 -14.75 23.74 3.14
N ASP A 176 -15.47 24.07 2.05
CA ASP A 176 -15.00 25.04 1.04
C ASP A 176 -14.81 26.45 1.59
N LYS A 177 -15.65 26.87 2.53
CA LYS A 177 -15.60 28.22 3.10
C LYS A 177 -14.36 28.40 3.98
N GLU A 178 -14.12 27.41 4.83
CA GLU A 178 -12.95 27.40 5.70
C GLU A 178 -11.65 27.30 4.88
N ILE A 179 -11.62 26.42 3.88
CA ILE A 179 -10.48 26.29 2.96
C ILE A 179 -10.18 27.63 2.29
N ALA A 180 -11.18 28.27 1.64
CA ALA A 180 -10.99 29.54 0.95
C ALA A 180 -10.54 30.68 1.89
N TYR A 181 -11.03 30.68 3.12
CA TYR A 181 -10.62 31.65 4.14
C TYR A 181 -9.16 31.43 4.56
N MET A 182 -8.80 30.21 4.94
CA MET A 182 -7.48 29.88 5.45
C MET A 182 -6.38 29.98 4.39
N MET A 183 -6.69 29.68 3.13
CA MET A 183 -5.74 29.83 2.02
C MET A 183 -5.21 31.27 1.83
N LYS A 184 -5.97 32.29 2.24
CA LYS A 184 -5.54 33.71 2.17
C LYS A 184 -4.39 33.97 3.13
N HIS A 185 -4.30 33.24 4.21
CA HIS A 185 -3.35 33.43 5.32
C HIS A 185 -2.22 32.38 5.31
N ALA A 186 -2.41 31.25 4.61
CA ALA A 186 -1.42 30.19 4.54
C ALA A 186 -0.22 30.60 3.68
N LYS A 187 1.00 30.29 4.18
CA LYS A 187 2.26 30.44 3.44
C LYS A 187 2.48 29.26 2.50
N ALA A 188 2.01 28.09 2.89
CA ALA A 188 2.03 26.87 2.06
C ALA A 188 0.69 26.13 2.21
N VAL A 189 0.24 25.54 1.10
CA VAL A 189 -0.95 24.70 1.04
C VAL A 189 -0.53 23.32 0.56
N ILE A 190 -0.84 22.29 1.34
CA ILE A 190 -0.54 20.89 1.04
C ILE A 190 -1.86 20.15 0.97
N CYS A 191 -2.06 19.35 -0.06
CA CYS A 191 -3.26 18.53 -0.18
C CYS A 191 -2.95 17.12 -0.68
N ASP A 192 -3.88 16.19 -0.50
CA ASP A 192 -3.84 14.89 -1.15
C ASP A 192 -4.23 14.99 -2.63
N LEU A 193 -3.98 13.93 -3.38
CA LEU A 193 -4.30 13.89 -4.81
C LEU A 193 -5.80 14.01 -5.10
N PRO A 194 -6.73 13.36 -4.34
CA PRO A 194 -8.17 13.56 -4.51
C PRO A 194 -8.63 15.01 -4.31
N SER A 195 -7.97 15.75 -3.43
CA SER A 195 -8.33 17.15 -3.13
C SER A 195 -7.74 18.16 -4.11
N LYS A 196 -6.73 17.77 -4.91
CA LYS A 196 -5.92 18.66 -5.74
C LYS A 196 -6.73 19.57 -6.64
N GLU A 197 -7.66 19.01 -7.40
CA GLU A 197 -8.45 19.79 -8.38
C GLU A 197 -9.30 20.84 -7.68
N LYS A 198 -9.97 20.44 -6.60
CA LYS A 198 -10.82 21.33 -5.81
C LYS A 198 -10.01 22.46 -5.17
N VAL A 199 -8.91 22.14 -4.52
CA VAL A 199 -8.02 23.10 -3.87
C VAL A 199 -7.42 24.06 -4.91
N SER A 200 -7.02 23.57 -6.06
CA SER A 200 -6.49 24.41 -7.15
C SER A 200 -7.53 25.43 -7.66
N LYS A 201 -8.80 25.06 -7.73
CA LYS A 201 -9.88 25.96 -8.12
C LYS A 201 -10.15 27.06 -7.09
N LEU A 202 -9.95 26.78 -5.82
CA LEU A 202 -10.12 27.74 -4.73
C LEU A 202 -8.91 28.66 -4.55
N SER A 203 -7.74 28.27 -5.08
CA SER A 203 -6.49 29.02 -4.96
C SER A 203 -6.29 29.94 -6.14
N SER A 204 -6.18 31.25 -5.87
CA SER A 204 -5.78 32.22 -6.88
C SER A 204 -4.28 32.59 -6.87
N LYS A 205 -3.54 32.20 -5.81
CA LYS A 205 -2.18 32.71 -5.56
C LYS A 205 -1.09 31.65 -5.58
N HIS A 206 -1.36 30.43 -5.19
CA HIS A 206 -0.33 29.38 -5.04
C HIS A 206 -0.87 28.03 -5.49
N ALA A 207 -0.13 27.31 -6.34
CA ALA A 207 -0.42 25.92 -6.61
C ALA A 207 -0.25 25.09 -5.30
N PRO A 208 -1.21 24.24 -4.94
CA PRO A 208 -1.07 23.41 -3.76
C PRO A 208 0.05 22.37 -3.99
N TYR A 209 0.80 22.10 -2.93
CA TYR A 209 1.72 20.99 -2.92
C TYR A 209 0.92 19.68 -2.73
N VAL A 210 1.14 18.69 -3.59
CA VAL A 210 0.47 17.40 -3.46
C VAL A 210 1.33 16.49 -2.58
N PHE A 211 0.74 16.01 -1.50
CA PHE A 211 1.38 15.02 -0.62
C PHE A 211 1.42 13.68 -1.34
N SER A 212 2.62 13.20 -1.64
CA SER A 212 2.84 11.87 -2.20
C SER A 212 3.09 10.86 -1.09
N LEU A 213 2.42 9.71 -1.17
CA LEU A 213 2.48 8.62 -0.19
C LEU A 213 3.62 7.65 -0.50
N TYR A 214 3.93 7.48 -1.79
CA TYR A 214 4.86 6.47 -2.25
C TYR A 214 5.99 7.08 -3.07
N SER A 215 7.21 6.68 -2.76
CA SER A 215 8.37 7.08 -3.53
C SER A 215 8.36 6.44 -4.94
N THR A 216 9.08 7.04 -5.87
CA THR A 216 9.29 6.46 -7.21
C THR A 216 9.86 5.05 -7.12
N LYS A 217 10.75 4.79 -6.14
CA LYS A 217 11.34 3.46 -5.90
C LYS A 217 10.26 2.44 -5.50
N THR A 218 9.31 2.84 -4.67
CA THR A 218 8.19 1.97 -4.26
C THR A 218 7.30 1.64 -5.46
N ILE A 219 6.97 2.62 -6.30
CA ILE A 219 6.20 2.39 -7.53
C ILE A 219 6.93 1.42 -8.47
N GLU A 220 8.23 1.59 -8.67
CA GLU A 220 9.05 0.69 -9.49
C GLU A 220 9.13 -0.73 -8.89
N LEU A 221 9.22 -0.87 -7.58
CA LEU A 221 9.18 -2.17 -6.91
C LEU A 221 7.88 -2.92 -7.21
N ILE A 222 6.74 -2.23 -7.13
CA ILE A 222 5.43 -2.80 -7.42
C ILE A 222 5.34 -3.22 -8.90
N LYS A 223 5.79 -2.38 -9.83
CA LYS A 223 5.83 -2.70 -11.28
C LYS A 223 6.67 -3.95 -11.55
N ASN A 224 7.86 -4.00 -10.98
CA ASN A 224 8.76 -5.14 -11.17
C ASN A 224 8.18 -6.45 -10.64
N GLN A 225 7.43 -6.40 -9.54
CA GLN A 225 6.77 -7.58 -9.00
C GLN A 225 5.66 -8.11 -9.94
N ILE A 226 4.88 -7.20 -10.54
CA ILE A 226 3.84 -7.57 -11.53
C ILE A 226 4.47 -8.16 -12.79
N ILE A 227 5.63 -7.65 -13.24
CA ILE A 227 6.33 -8.17 -14.41
C ILE A 227 6.88 -9.58 -14.14
N LYS A 228 7.49 -9.81 -12.97
CA LYS A 228 8.02 -11.12 -12.57
C LYS A 228 6.95 -12.22 -12.52
N ASP A 229 5.72 -11.88 -12.17
CA ASP A 229 4.62 -12.84 -12.11
C ASP A 229 4.12 -13.28 -13.52
N LYS A 230 4.56 -12.58 -14.59
CA LYS A 230 4.20 -12.92 -15.98
C LYS A 230 5.07 -14.04 -16.61
N HIS A 231 6.19 -14.35 -15.96
CA HIS A 231 7.16 -15.36 -16.39
C HIS A 231 7.17 -16.55 -15.43
#